data_87558cbaf59105efc609829d97815f32
#
_entry.id   87558cbaf59105efc609829d97815f32
#
_cell.length_a   1.000
_cell.length_b   1.000
_cell.length_c   1.000
_cell.angle_alpha   90.00
_cell.angle_beta   90.00
_cell.angle_gamma   90.00
#
_symmetry.space_group_name_H-M   'P 1'
#
loop_
_entity.id
_entity.type
_entity.pdbx_description
1 polymer ?
#
loop_
_entity_poly.entity_id
_entity_poly.type
_entity_poly.pdbx_seq_one_letter_code
_entity_poly.pdbx_strand_id
1 'polypeptide(L)'
;MASSLLRNPNLSSTTITPPSLPTFSSQSTPVSFRFRPSPHRQFSLRRESLRISCSISDPSPLPPHALRRRRPEYIPNRISDPNYVRVFDTTLRDGEQSPGATLTSKEKLDIARQLAKLGVDIIEAGFPAASKDDFEAVKTIAETIGNTVDENGYVPVICGLSRCNKKDIETAWEAVKYAKRPRIHTFIATSNIHLEYKLKKTKEEVIEIARNMVKFARSLGCEDVEFSPEDAGRSEREFLYEILGEVIKAGATTLNIPDTVGITLPSEFGQLIADIKANTPGIENVIISTHCQNDLGLSTANTLSGAHSGARQVEVTINGIGERAGNASLEEVVMAIKCRGDHVLGGLYTGLDTRHIVMTSKMVEEYTGMQTQPHKAIVGANAFAHESGIHQDGMLKHKGTYEIICPEEIGLERSNDAGIVLGKLSGRHALKDRLTELGYELDDEQLSTIFWRFKSVAEQKKKVTDADIIALVSDEVFQPEAVWKLLDIQITCGTLGLSTATVKLAEADGKEHVACSMGTGPVDSAYKAVDLIVKEPATLLEYSMNAVTEGIDAIATTRVLIRGNNNYTATNAITGEEVQRTFSGTGAGMDIVVSSVKAYVGALNKMLDFKVKSPKKIPSQNNRVTA
;
A
#
# COMPACT_ATOMS: atom_id res chain seq x y z
N MET A 1 1.73 -39.51 -41.88
CA MET A 1 2.78 -39.60 -42.92
C MET A 1 3.91 -38.76 -42.39
N ALA A 2 4.84 -39.29 -41.74
CA ALA A 2 6.06 -39.96 -42.19
C ALA A 2 7.09 -38.93 -42.66
N SER A 3 8.09 -38.79 -41.80
CA SER A 3 9.55 -38.96 -41.96
C SER A 3 10.25 -37.80 -42.71
N SER A 4 11.47 -37.37 -42.35
CA SER A 4 12.69 -38.09 -41.92
C SER A 4 13.74 -37.07 -41.46
N LEU A 5 14.40 -37.30 -40.36
CA LEU A 5 15.82 -37.60 -40.16
C LEU A 5 16.84 -36.94 -41.09
N LEU A 6 17.76 -36.14 -40.51
CA LEU A 6 19.18 -36.23 -40.85
C LEU A 6 20.01 -35.79 -39.60
N ARG A 7 20.74 -36.77 -39.05
CA ARG A 7 21.85 -36.61 -38.10
C ARG A 7 23.08 -36.12 -38.86
N ASN A 8 23.86 -35.27 -38.25
CA ASN A 8 25.27 -35.12 -38.57
C ASN A 8 26.10 -35.15 -37.27
N PRO A 9 27.06 -36.02 -37.14
CA PRO A 9 27.96 -36.10 -35.98
C PRO A 9 29.28 -35.41 -36.33
N ASN A 10 29.78 -34.62 -35.39
CA ASN A 10 31.18 -34.31 -35.09
C ASN A 10 31.32 -32.88 -34.57
N LEU A 11 31.40 -32.76 -33.25
CA LEU A 11 32.19 -31.69 -32.61
C LEU A 11 32.75 -32.23 -31.31
N SER A 12 34.06 -32.32 -31.29
CA SER A 12 34.92 -32.75 -30.23
C SER A 12 34.79 -31.91 -28.96
N SER A 13 34.78 -32.59 -27.84
CA SER A 13 34.89 -32.03 -26.50
C SER A 13 36.25 -31.38 -26.29
N THR A 14 36.26 -30.06 -26.08
CA THR A 14 37.37 -29.34 -25.44
C THR A 14 36.92 -28.83 -24.08
N THR A 15 37.42 -29.52 -23.07
CA THR A 15 37.38 -29.09 -21.68
C THR A 15 38.19 -27.82 -21.47
N ILE A 16 37.53 -26.73 -21.15
CA ILE A 16 38.17 -25.48 -20.70
C ILE A 16 38.20 -25.49 -19.19
N THR A 17 39.40 -25.64 -18.65
CA THR A 17 39.70 -25.42 -17.22
C THR A 17 39.73 -23.91 -16.91
N PRO A 18 39.15 -23.44 -15.80
CA PRO A 18 39.25 -22.03 -15.41
C PRO A 18 40.64 -21.69 -14.85
N PRO A 19 41.14 -20.47 -15.07
CA PRO A 19 42.44 -20.05 -14.54
C PRO A 19 42.38 -19.81 -13.03
N SER A 20 43.44 -20.29 -12.37
CA SER A 20 43.71 -20.12 -10.93
C SER A 20 43.93 -18.66 -10.56
N LEU A 21 43.25 -18.19 -9.50
CA LEU A 21 43.48 -16.91 -8.83
C LEU A 21 44.83 -16.91 -8.09
N PRO A 22 45.59 -15.82 -8.09
CA PRO A 22 46.81 -15.71 -7.31
C PRO A 22 46.52 -15.45 -5.83
N THR A 23 47.11 -16.26 -4.99
CA THR A 23 47.17 -16.08 -3.53
C THR A 23 48.03 -14.90 -3.18
N PHE A 24 47.46 -13.87 -2.56
CA PHE A 24 48.24 -12.82 -1.88
C PHE A 24 48.53 -13.23 -0.44
N SER A 25 49.82 -13.36 -0.13
CA SER A 25 50.33 -13.52 1.22
C SER A 25 50.26 -12.17 1.97
N SER A 26 49.66 -12.20 3.14
CA SER A 26 49.59 -11.11 4.08
C SER A 26 50.97 -10.92 4.77
N GLN A 27 51.64 -9.82 4.50
CA GLN A 27 52.64 -9.27 5.42
C GLN A 27 52.16 -7.89 5.88
N SER A 28 51.76 -7.84 7.12
CA SER A 28 51.36 -6.62 7.83
C SER A 28 52.62 -5.94 8.42
N THR A 29 52.93 -4.75 7.94
CA THR A 29 53.84 -3.82 8.66
C THR A 29 53.00 -2.67 9.22
N PRO A 30 53.14 -2.32 10.50
CA PRO A 30 52.39 -1.21 11.08
C PRO A 30 53.09 0.11 10.75
N VAL A 31 52.39 1.01 10.04
CA VAL A 31 52.84 2.41 9.84
C VAL A 31 52.29 3.25 10.99
N SER A 32 53.18 3.66 11.89
CA SER A 32 52.85 4.59 12.96
C SER A 32 52.92 6.05 12.42
N PHE A 33 51.76 6.73 12.36
CA PHE A 33 51.74 8.17 12.14
C PHE A 33 51.90 8.90 13.46
N ARG A 34 53.05 9.58 13.64
CA ARG A 34 53.27 10.57 14.69
C ARG A 34 52.71 11.92 14.23
N PHE A 35 51.65 12.39 14.87
CA PHE A 35 51.22 13.78 14.76
C PHE A 35 52.14 14.69 15.61
N ARG A 36 52.76 15.70 15.00
CA ARG A 36 53.36 16.84 15.72
C ARG A 36 52.28 17.91 15.94
N PRO A 37 52.12 18.45 17.14
CA PRO A 37 51.22 19.58 17.36
C PRO A 37 51.96 20.89 16.97
N SER A 38 51.32 21.75 16.20
CA SER A 38 51.73 23.14 16.03
C SER A 38 50.78 24.09 16.79
N PRO A 39 51.25 25.30 17.18
CA PRO A 39 50.73 25.97 18.37
C PRO A 39 49.51 26.85 18.13
N HIS A 40 48.70 26.89 19.18
CA HIS A 40 47.58 27.75 19.55
C HIS A 40 47.35 29.05 18.76
N ARG A 41 46.17 29.13 18.11
CA ARG A 41 45.37 30.34 18.06
C ARG A 41 44.06 30.06 18.80
N GLN A 42 43.87 30.71 19.94
CA GLN A 42 42.61 30.74 20.69
C GLN A 42 41.62 31.56 19.87
N PHE A 43 40.62 30.85 19.29
CA PHE A 43 39.34 31.45 18.94
C PHE A 43 38.36 31.07 20.01
N SER A 44 37.95 32.04 20.80
CA SER A 44 36.81 31.89 21.72
C SER A 44 35.53 31.82 20.88
N LEU A 45 35.08 30.63 20.59
CA LEU A 45 33.72 30.38 20.15
C LEU A 45 32.82 30.44 21.38
N ARG A 46 32.07 31.54 21.51
CA ARG A 46 30.86 31.54 22.35
C ARG A 46 29.98 30.40 21.90
N ARG A 47 29.86 29.36 22.72
CA ARG A 47 28.79 28.38 22.65
C ARG A 47 27.50 29.11 23.02
N GLU A 48 26.82 29.70 22.07
CA GLU A 48 25.38 29.83 22.14
C GLU A 48 24.80 28.45 21.92
N SER A 49 24.48 27.79 23.02
CA SER A 49 23.64 26.62 22.99
C SER A 49 22.28 27.04 22.41
N LEU A 50 22.06 26.79 21.14
CA LEU A 50 20.71 26.68 20.58
C LEU A 50 20.04 25.53 21.33
N ARG A 51 19.42 25.86 22.48
CA ARG A 51 18.36 25.04 23.04
C ARG A 51 17.21 25.17 22.04
N ILE A 52 17.09 24.20 21.13
CA ILE A 52 15.81 23.90 20.50
C ILE A 52 14.94 23.36 21.62
N SER A 53 14.27 24.25 22.33
CA SER A 53 13.13 23.86 23.16
C SER A 53 12.02 23.53 22.16
N CYS A 54 11.88 22.26 21.78
CA CYS A 54 10.59 21.73 21.42
C CYS A 54 9.72 21.82 22.70
N SER A 55 9.13 22.96 22.95
CA SER A 55 7.94 23.03 23.77
C SER A 55 6.85 22.33 22.95
N ILE A 56 6.71 21.03 23.18
CA ILE A 56 5.47 20.32 22.89
C ILE A 56 4.48 20.91 23.90
N SER A 57 3.85 22.03 23.53
CA SER A 57 2.60 22.43 24.14
C SER A 57 1.64 21.27 23.92
N ASP A 58 0.95 20.85 25.01
CA ASP A 58 -0.21 19.97 24.96
C ASP A 58 -0.98 20.19 23.67
N PRO A 59 -1.47 19.14 23.01
CA PRO A 59 -2.40 19.30 21.92
C PRO A 59 -3.68 19.89 22.50
N SER A 60 -3.72 21.23 22.64
CA SER A 60 -4.99 21.92 22.67
C SER A 60 -5.73 21.40 21.45
N PRO A 61 -7.02 21.01 21.59
CA PRO A 61 -7.81 20.54 20.45
C PRO A 61 -7.61 21.56 19.35
N LEU A 62 -7.21 21.06 18.16
CA LEU A 62 -7.05 21.88 16.95
C LEU A 62 -8.21 22.88 16.94
N PRO A 63 -7.95 24.19 16.80
CA PRO A 63 -9.02 25.16 16.85
C PRO A 63 -10.09 24.70 15.86
N PRO A 64 -11.36 24.62 16.30
CA PRO A 64 -12.44 24.22 15.41
C PRO A 64 -12.42 25.21 14.24
N HIS A 65 -12.16 24.68 13.04
CA HIS A 65 -11.97 25.41 11.79
C HIS A 65 -10.66 26.25 11.73
N ALA A 66 -9.50 25.59 11.56
CA ALA A 66 -8.49 26.14 10.70
C ALA A 66 -9.22 26.42 9.38
N LEU A 67 -9.45 27.70 9.07
CA LEU A 67 -10.15 28.15 7.87
C LEU A 67 -9.56 27.38 6.70
N ARG A 68 -10.32 26.44 6.11
CA ARG A 68 -9.87 25.74 4.89
C ARG A 68 -9.48 26.86 3.94
N ARG A 69 -8.19 26.97 3.61
CA ARG A 69 -7.73 27.95 2.63
C ARG A 69 -8.56 27.69 1.38
N ARG A 70 -9.33 28.71 0.97
CA ARG A 70 -10.30 28.53 -0.12
C ARG A 70 -9.53 28.39 -1.42
N ARG A 71 -9.90 27.42 -2.25
CA ARG A 71 -9.37 27.27 -3.61
C ARG A 71 -9.56 28.59 -4.37
N PRO A 72 -8.49 29.17 -5.00
CA PRO A 72 -8.61 30.36 -5.81
C PRO A 72 -9.51 30.13 -7.02
N GLU A 73 -10.09 31.22 -7.55
CA GLU A 73 -10.77 31.16 -8.83
C GLU A 73 -9.79 30.67 -9.92
N TYR A 74 -10.30 29.80 -10.78
CA TYR A 74 -9.49 29.27 -11.87
C TYR A 74 -9.36 30.32 -13.01
N ILE A 75 -8.12 30.71 -13.27
CA ILE A 75 -7.74 31.55 -14.42
C ILE A 75 -6.59 30.83 -15.12
N PRO A 76 -6.67 30.53 -16.44
CA PRO A 76 -5.71 29.65 -17.12
C PRO A 76 -4.25 29.97 -16.85
N ASN A 77 -3.84 31.20 -17.00
CA ASN A 77 -2.44 31.64 -17.00
C ASN A 77 -1.99 32.31 -15.69
N ARG A 78 -2.80 32.31 -14.64
CA ARG A 78 -2.40 32.87 -13.33
C ARG A 78 -3.14 32.23 -12.16
N ILE A 79 -2.54 32.35 -10.98
CA ILE A 79 -3.16 31.97 -9.72
C ILE A 79 -3.14 33.19 -8.81
N SER A 80 -4.30 33.57 -8.26
CA SER A 80 -4.43 34.79 -7.43
C SER A 80 -3.74 34.66 -6.08
N ASP A 81 -3.65 33.44 -5.53
CA ASP A 81 -2.87 33.14 -4.34
C ASP A 81 -1.54 32.47 -4.74
N PRO A 82 -0.39 33.12 -4.53
CA PRO A 82 0.91 32.61 -4.95
C PRO A 82 1.34 31.32 -4.23
N ASN A 83 0.66 30.96 -3.14
CA ASN A 83 0.95 29.75 -2.36
C ASN A 83 0.10 28.55 -2.77
N TYR A 84 -0.94 28.77 -3.60
CA TYR A 84 -1.75 27.69 -4.10
C TYR A 84 -1.03 26.90 -5.20
N VAL A 85 -1.00 25.58 -5.06
CA VAL A 85 -0.46 24.66 -6.07
C VAL A 85 -1.62 23.89 -6.70
N ARG A 86 -1.78 24.02 -8.01
CA ARG A 86 -2.73 23.22 -8.78
C ARG A 86 -2.24 21.80 -8.89
N VAL A 87 -3.15 20.86 -8.72
CA VAL A 87 -2.89 19.44 -8.94
C VAL A 87 -3.48 19.02 -10.28
N PHE A 88 -2.62 18.61 -11.18
CA PHE A 88 -2.93 18.07 -12.49
C PHE A 88 -2.79 16.54 -12.40
N ASP A 89 -3.89 15.82 -12.51
CA ASP A 89 -3.88 14.36 -12.52
C ASP A 89 -3.83 13.83 -13.96
N THR A 90 -2.82 13.02 -14.24
CA THR A 90 -2.64 12.36 -15.55
C THR A 90 -2.79 10.85 -15.47
N THR A 91 -3.49 10.33 -14.46
CA THR A 91 -3.77 8.88 -14.30
C THR A 91 -4.43 8.29 -15.55
N LEU A 92 -5.38 9.01 -16.15
CA LEU A 92 -6.15 8.57 -17.31
C LEU A 92 -5.43 8.74 -18.66
N ARG A 93 -4.21 9.32 -18.65
CA ARG A 93 -3.38 9.45 -19.86
C ARG A 93 -2.02 8.80 -19.69
N ASP A 94 -1.12 9.38 -18.87
CA ASP A 94 0.24 8.85 -18.66
C ASP A 94 0.23 7.63 -17.73
N GLY A 95 -0.66 7.64 -16.74
CA GLY A 95 -0.90 6.48 -15.87
C GLY A 95 -1.37 5.25 -16.63
N GLU A 96 -2.35 5.41 -17.51
CA GLU A 96 -2.89 4.33 -18.37
C GLU A 96 -1.86 3.76 -19.35
N GLN A 97 -0.82 4.53 -19.69
CA GLN A 97 0.28 4.07 -20.55
C GLN A 97 1.22 3.08 -19.86
N SER A 98 1.06 2.87 -18.56
CA SER A 98 1.76 1.80 -17.84
C SER A 98 1.44 0.43 -18.46
N PRO A 99 2.45 -0.40 -18.77
CA PRO A 99 2.19 -1.72 -19.34
C PRO A 99 1.26 -2.56 -18.47
N GLY A 100 0.10 -2.94 -18.99
CA GLY A 100 -0.93 -3.72 -18.32
C GLY A 100 -2.02 -2.91 -17.61
N ALA A 101 -1.97 -1.57 -17.63
CA ALA A 101 -2.93 -0.69 -16.96
C ALA A 101 -4.07 -0.17 -17.84
N THR A 102 -4.31 -0.77 -19.00
CA THR A 102 -5.33 -0.33 -19.96
C THR A 102 -6.71 -0.27 -19.34
N LEU A 103 -7.37 0.88 -19.46
CA LEU A 103 -8.70 1.16 -18.92
C LEU A 103 -9.77 1.17 -20.03
N THR A 104 -10.95 0.70 -19.73
CA THR A 104 -12.13 0.89 -20.59
C THR A 104 -12.68 2.31 -20.46
N SER A 105 -13.42 2.80 -21.47
CA SER A 105 -14.06 4.13 -21.42
C SER A 105 -14.95 4.32 -20.20
N LYS A 106 -15.60 3.25 -19.69
CA LYS A 106 -16.42 3.29 -18.46
C LYS A 106 -15.55 3.48 -17.22
N GLU A 107 -14.48 2.72 -17.08
CA GLU A 107 -13.54 2.83 -15.95
C GLU A 107 -12.87 4.21 -15.92
N LYS A 108 -12.47 4.75 -17.09
CA LYS A 108 -11.96 6.13 -17.21
C LYS A 108 -12.98 7.14 -16.68
N LEU A 109 -14.24 7.00 -17.03
CA LEU A 109 -15.30 7.90 -16.55
C LEU A 109 -15.51 7.78 -15.02
N ASP A 110 -15.48 6.56 -14.48
CA ASP A 110 -15.65 6.34 -13.04
C ASP A 110 -14.46 6.89 -12.24
N ILE A 111 -13.23 6.70 -12.72
CA ILE A 111 -12.03 7.31 -12.12
C ILE A 111 -12.11 8.85 -12.22
N ALA A 112 -12.52 9.41 -13.38
CA ALA A 112 -12.66 10.86 -13.54
C ALA A 112 -13.66 11.45 -12.52
N ARG A 113 -14.78 10.77 -12.24
CA ARG A 113 -15.74 11.16 -11.20
C ARG A 113 -15.08 11.17 -9.81
N GLN A 114 -14.29 10.15 -9.53
CA GLN A 114 -13.60 10.04 -8.24
C GLN A 114 -12.51 11.10 -8.09
N LEU A 115 -11.74 11.41 -9.15
CA LEU A 115 -10.77 12.50 -9.19
C LEU A 115 -11.43 13.86 -8.96
N ALA A 116 -12.61 14.09 -9.54
CA ALA A 116 -13.39 15.30 -9.30
C ALA A 116 -13.85 15.41 -7.83
N LYS A 117 -14.26 14.28 -7.19
CA LYS A 117 -14.60 14.24 -5.76
C LYS A 117 -13.38 14.49 -4.87
N LEU A 118 -12.24 13.90 -5.23
CA LEU A 118 -10.95 14.16 -4.56
C LEU A 118 -10.57 15.64 -4.68
N GLY A 119 -11.08 16.32 -5.72
CA GLY A 119 -10.91 17.74 -5.91
C GLY A 119 -9.62 18.10 -6.65
N VAL A 120 -9.16 17.30 -7.60
CA VAL A 120 -8.04 17.71 -8.48
C VAL A 120 -8.44 18.94 -9.31
N ASP A 121 -7.47 19.77 -9.65
CA ASP A 121 -7.75 21.00 -10.42
C ASP A 121 -7.92 20.71 -11.90
N ILE A 122 -7.09 19.79 -12.43
CA ILE A 122 -7.08 19.41 -13.84
C ILE A 122 -7.08 17.89 -13.95
N ILE A 123 -7.90 17.34 -14.83
CA ILE A 123 -7.94 15.93 -15.21
C ILE A 123 -7.49 15.81 -16.66
N GLU A 124 -6.32 15.21 -16.90
CA GLU A 124 -5.91 14.83 -18.26
C GLU A 124 -6.58 13.51 -18.61
N ALA A 125 -7.65 13.61 -19.37
CA ALA A 125 -8.60 12.53 -19.58
C ALA A 125 -8.14 11.46 -20.58
N GLY A 126 -7.13 11.75 -21.39
CA GLY A 126 -6.58 10.80 -22.37
C GLY A 126 -5.85 11.47 -23.53
N PHE A 127 -5.59 10.67 -24.58
CA PHE A 127 -4.98 11.09 -25.83
C PHE A 127 -5.95 10.86 -27.01
N PRO A 128 -6.87 11.81 -27.30
CA PRO A 128 -7.97 11.62 -28.27
C PRO A 128 -7.55 11.15 -29.65
N ALA A 129 -6.34 11.50 -30.09
CA ALA A 129 -5.81 11.06 -31.39
C ALA A 129 -5.27 9.63 -31.40
N ALA A 130 -5.18 8.94 -30.26
CA ALA A 130 -4.66 7.58 -30.16
C ALA A 130 -5.65 6.56 -30.74
N SER A 131 -6.93 6.66 -30.41
CA SER A 131 -7.99 5.76 -30.88
C SER A 131 -9.35 6.45 -30.86
N LYS A 132 -10.35 5.82 -31.53
CA LYS A 132 -11.74 6.30 -31.47
C LYS A 132 -12.33 6.14 -30.07
N ASP A 133 -11.96 5.06 -29.37
CA ASP A 133 -12.46 4.78 -28.02
C ASP A 133 -11.94 5.83 -27.05
N ASP A 134 -10.65 6.16 -27.12
CA ASP A 134 -10.06 7.21 -26.28
C ASP A 134 -10.66 8.60 -26.58
N PHE A 135 -10.93 8.89 -27.87
CA PHE A 135 -11.64 10.10 -28.25
C PHE A 135 -13.04 10.19 -27.58
N GLU A 136 -13.85 9.12 -27.69
CA GLU A 136 -15.19 9.09 -27.09
C GLU A 136 -15.14 9.12 -25.56
N ALA A 137 -14.14 8.47 -24.94
CA ALA A 137 -13.94 8.52 -23.49
C ALA A 137 -13.65 9.95 -23.01
N VAL A 138 -12.67 10.62 -23.63
CA VAL A 138 -12.33 12.02 -23.31
C VAL A 138 -13.52 12.95 -23.53
N LYS A 139 -14.25 12.79 -24.63
CA LYS A 139 -15.45 13.58 -24.94
C LYS A 139 -16.55 13.36 -23.89
N THR A 140 -16.82 12.12 -23.51
CA THR A 140 -17.82 11.80 -22.48
C THR A 140 -17.44 12.41 -21.12
N ILE A 141 -16.16 12.37 -20.75
CA ILE A 141 -15.66 13.03 -19.53
C ILE A 141 -15.84 14.54 -19.63
N ALA A 142 -15.53 15.15 -20.77
CA ALA A 142 -15.69 16.58 -21.00
C ALA A 142 -17.16 17.01 -20.91
N GLU A 143 -18.08 16.25 -21.53
CA GLU A 143 -19.52 16.54 -21.52
C GLU A 143 -20.17 16.34 -20.14
N THR A 144 -19.67 15.43 -19.32
CA THR A 144 -20.23 15.07 -18.01
C THR A 144 -19.48 15.73 -16.87
N ILE A 145 -18.30 15.20 -16.54
CA ILE A 145 -17.49 15.66 -15.40
C ILE A 145 -17.03 17.11 -15.58
N GLY A 146 -16.66 17.48 -16.81
CA GLY A 146 -16.25 18.85 -17.16
C GLY A 146 -17.36 19.91 -17.00
N ASN A 147 -18.61 19.50 -16.69
CA ASN A 147 -19.76 20.37 -16.46
C ASN A 147 -20.42 20.15 -15.09
N THR A 148 -19.96 19.17 -14.33
CA THR A 148 -20.49 18.90 -12.99
C THR A 148 -19.83 19.82 -11.97
N VAL A 149 -20.66 20.62 -11.30
CA VAL A 149 -20.23 21.57 -10.26
C VAL A 149 -20.21 20.85 -8.92
N ASP A 150 -19.10 20.93 -8.17
CA ASP A 150 -19.01 20.41 -6.82
C ASP A 150 -19.80 21.27 -5.81
N GLU A 151 -19.85 20.83 -4.54
CA GLU A 151 -20.53 21.54 -3.45
C GLU A 151 -19.95 22.94 -3.17
N ASN A 152 -18.72 23.20 -3.61
CA ASN A 152 -18.02 24.48 -3.46
C ASN A 152 -18.15 25.39 -4.69
N GLY A 153 -18.91 24.97 -5.71
CA GLY A 153 -19.07 25.70 -6.96
C GLY A 153 -17.93 25.52 -7.96
N TYR A 154 -17.06 24.52 -7.75
CA TYR A 154 -15.89 24.25 -8.60
C TYR A 154 -16.20 23.20 -9.67
N VAL A 155 -15.55 23.34 -10.82
CA VAL A 155 -15.56 22.39 -11.93
C VAL A 155 -14.11 22.13 -12.33
N PRO A 156 -13.65 20.86 -12.45
CA PRO A 156 -12.29 20.58 -12.89
C PRO A 156 -12.08 21.01 -14.35
N VAL A 157 -10.84 21.31 -14.68
CA VAL A 157 -10.41 21.47 -16.08
C VAL A 157 -10.31 20.06 -16.70
N ILE A 158 -10.83 19.89 -17.91
CA ILE A 158 -10.65 18.67 -18.67
C ILE A 158 -9.61 18.93 -19.77
N CYS A 159 -8.53 18.18 -19.70
CA CYS A 159 -7.39 18.29 -20.58
C CYS A 159 -7.30 17.09 -21.53
N GLY A 160 -6.93 17.33 -22.78
CA GLY A 160 -6.62 16.31 -23.76
C GLY A 160 -5.21 16.50 -24.30
N LEU A 161 -4.43 15.40 -24.36
CA LEU A 161 -3.09 15.40 -24.93
C LEU A 161 -3.13 15.47 -26.46
N SER A 162 -2.18 16.17 -27.06
CA SER A 162 -1.94 16.20 -28.51
C SER A 162 -0.46 16.36 -28.82
N ARG A 163 0.02 15.68 -29.86
CA ARG A 163 1.33 15.98 -30.44
C ARG A 163 1.28 17.34 -31.13
N CYS A 164 2.42 18.01 -31.29
CA CYS A 164 2.55 19.26 -32.02
C CYS A 164 2.31 19.09 -33.52
N ASN A 165 1.09 18.74 -33.91
CA ASN A 165 0.60 18.71 -35.29
C ASN A 165 -0.91 19.08 -35.33
N LYS A 166 -1.36 19.66 -36.44
CA LYS A 166 -2.72 20.18 -36.59
C LYS A 166 -3.80 19.13 -36.33
N LYS A 167 -3.65 17.93 -36.92
CA LYS A 167 -4.65 16.87 -36.83
C LYS A 167 -4.89 16.44 -35.38
N ASP A 168 -3.81 16.21 -34.60
CA ASP A 168 -3.94 15.80 -33.21
C ASP A 168 -4.57 16.91 -32.35
N ILE A 169 -4.18 18.16 -32.59
CA ILE A 169 -4.73 19.34 -31.89
C ILE A 169 -6.21 19.53 -32.19
N GLU A 170 -6.63 19.42 -33.47
CA GLU A 170 -8.03 19.44 -33.85
C GLU A 170 -8.82 18.33 -33.17
N THR A 171 -8.28 17.11 -33.17
CA THR A 171 -8.91 15.95 -32.53
C THR A 171 -9.05 16.16 -31.02
N ALA A 172 -8.01 16.68 -30.37
CA ALA A 172 -8.07 16.97 -28.92
C ALA A 172 -9.11 18.06 -28.64
N TRP A 173 -9.13 19.13 -29.44
CA TRP A 173 -10.13 20.19 -29.29
C TRP A 173 -11.57 19.67 -29.43
N GLU A 174 -11.85 18.90 -30.47
CA GLU A 174 -13.17 18.30 -30.69
C GLU A 174 -13.63 17.41 -29.52
N ALA A 175 -12.71 16.80 -28.80
CA ALA A 175 -13.04 15.98 -27.61
C ALA A 175 -13.29 16.84 -26.37
N VAL A 176 -12.47 17.89 -26.08
CA VAL A 176 -12.53 18.63 -24.82
C VAL A 176 -13.42 19.87 -24.84
N LYS A 177 -13.73 20.42 -26.00
CA LYS A 177 -14.45 21.72 -26.14
C LYS A 177 -15.83 21.80 -25.45
N TYR A 178 -16.40 20.65 -25.10
CA TYR A 178 -17.71 20.57 -24.42
C TYR A 178 -17.60 20.78 -22.90
N ALA A 179 -16.39 20.73 -22.32
CA ALA A 179 -16.18 21.04 -20.93
C ALA A 179 -16.30 22.55 -20.68
N LYS A 180 -16.73 22.91 -19.47
CA LYS A 180 -16.78 24.34 -19.04
C LYS A 180 -15.38 24.97 -19.03
N ARG A 181 -14.34 24.17 -18.82
CA ARG A 181 -12.93 24.56 -18.77
C ARG A 181 -12.09 23.57 -19.58
N PRO A 182 -12.10 23.70 -20.93
CA PRO A 182 -11.31 22.81 -21.78
C PRO A 182 -9.86 23.26 -21.83
N ARG A 183 -8.93 22.29 -21.85
CA ARG A 183 -7.49 22.52 -22.05
C ARG A 183 -6.96 21.58 -23.13
N ILE A 184 -6.06 22.09 -23.97
CA ILE A 184 -5.21 21.31 -24.86
C ILE A 184 -3.81 21.28 -24.25
N HIS A 185 -3.27 20.08 -24.08
CA HIS A 185 -1.88 19.86 -23.75
C HIS A 185 -1.14 19.41 -24.99
N THR A 186 -0.13 20.15 -25.42
CA THR A 186 0.68 19.80 -26.59
C THR A 186 2.17 19.79 -26.27
N PHE A 187 2.93 18.94 -26.94
CA PHE A 187 4.33 18.72 -26.62
C PHE A 187 5.19 18.45 -27.86
N ILE A 188 6.47 18.78 -27.76
CA ILE A 188 7.52 18.39 -28.70
C ILE A 188 8.84 18.23 -27.96
N ALA A 189 9.66 17.25 -28.37
CA ALA A 189 10.93 16.98 -27.69
C ALA A 189 11.98 18.05 -27.97
N THR A 190 12.84 18.30 -26.97
CA THR A 190 13.84 19.39 -27.00
C THR A 190 15.27 18.95 -26.69
N SER A 191 15.49 17.75 -26.18
CA SER A 191 16.87 17.29 -25.94
C SER A 191 17.59 16.90 -27.23
N ASN A 192 18.90 17.08 -27.25
CA ASN A 192 19.73 16.78 -28.44
C ASN A 192 19.55 15.35 -28.94
N ILE A 193 19.44 14.38 -28.05
CA ILE A 193 19.19 12.98 -28.42
C ILE A 193 17.86 12.78 -29.14
N HIS A 194 16.81 13.50 -28.72
CA HIS A 194 15.52 13.43 -29.39
C HIS A 194 15.51 14.22 -30.72
N LEU A 195 16.18 15.35 -30.78
CA LEU A 195 16.33 16.12 -32.01
C LEU A 195 17.01 15.30 -33.11
N GLU A 196 18.09 14.61 -32.74
CA GLU A 196 18.90 13.82 -33.69
C GLU A 196 18.22 12.52 -34.13
N TYR A 197 17.75 11.71 -33.15
CA TYR A 197 17.31 10.34 -33.43
C TYR A 197 15.79 10.21 -33.63
N LYS A 198 14.97 10.98 -32.89
CA LYS A 198 13.50 10.87 -32.91
C LYS A 198 12.87 11.82 -33.91
N LEU A 199 13.20 13.12 -33.85
CA LEU A 199 12.56 14.14 -34.66
C LEU A 199 13.28 14.38 -35.99
N LYS A 200 14.60 14.24 -36.03
CA LYS A 200 15.47 14.56 -37.17
C LYS A 200 15.25 16.01 -37.65
N LYS A 201 15.29 16.93 -36.71
CA LYS A 201 14.99 18.38 -36.89
C LYS A 201 16.01 19.23 -36.19
N THR A 202 16.20 20.46 -36.72
CA THR A 202 16.99 21.49 -36.05
C THR A 202 16.19 22.13 -34.91
N LYS A 203 16.90 22.85 -34.03
CA LYS A 203 16.26 23.61 -32.94
C LYS A 203 15.29 24.66 -33.47
N GLU A 204 15.67 25.36 -34.54
CA GLU A 204 14.87 26.41 -35.19
C GLU A 204 13.58 25.84 -35.75
N GLU A 205 13.62 24.68 -36.42
CA GLU A 205 12.43 23.99 -36.91
C GLU A 205 11.50 23.58 -35.77
N VAL A 206 12.05 23.12 -34.65
CA VAL A 206 11.27 22.71 -33.48
C VAL A 206 10.60 23.92 -32.81
N ILE A 207 11.30 25.04 -32.68
CA ILE A 207 10.71 26.31 -32.19
C ILE A 207 9.57 26.75 -33.11
N GLU A 208 9.77 26.72 -34.43
CA GLU A 208 8.74 27.12 -35.38
C GLU A 208 7.50 26.24 -35.28
N ILE A 209 7.67 24.91 -35.16
CA ILE A 209 6.56 23.97 -34.99
C ILE A 209 5.83 24.27 -33.68
N ALA A 210 6.54 24.35 -32.54
CA ALA A 210 5.95 24.63 -31.24
C ALA A 210 5.11 25.90 -31.24
N ARG A 211 5.72 27.02 -31.71
CA ARG A 211 5.05 28.32 -31.82
C ARG A 211 3.79 28.25 -32.70
N ASN A 212 3.89 27.65 -33.90
CA ASN A 212 2.79 27.55 -34.84
C ASN A 212 1.65 26.65 -34.30
N MET A 213 1.95 25.58 -33.58
CA MET A 213 0.95 24.64 -33.06
C MET A 213 0.24 25.22 -31.83
N VAL A 214 0.94 25.91 -30.92
CA VAL A 214 0.29 26.68 -29.84
C VAL A 214 -0.63 27.77 -30.40
N LYS A 215 -0.14 28.54 -31.38
CA LYS A 215 -0.97 29.55 -32.07
C LYS A 215 -2.20 28.95 -32.75
N PHE A 216 -2.04 27.77 -33.33
CA PHE A 216 -3.13 27.04 -33.97
C PHE A 216 -4.17 26.57 -32.92
N ALA A 217 -3.76 25.97 -31.82
CA ALA A 217 -4.66 25.60 -30.74
C ALA A 217 -5.48 26.82 -30.23
N ARG A 218 -4.82 27.97 -30.05
CA ARG A 218 -5.51 29.23 -29.70
C ARG A 218 -6.51 29.66 -30.77
N SER A 219 -6.20 29.46 -32.04
CA SER A 219 -7.09 29.85 -33.16
C SER A 219 -8.37 29.02 -33.25
N LEU A 220 -8.39 27.80 -32.65
CA LEU A 220 -9.60 26.98 -32.53
C LEU A 220 -10.57 27.47 -31.44
N GLY A 221 -10.16 28.43 -30.63
CA GLY A 221 -10.94 28.96 -29.51
C GLY A 221 -10.51 28.36 -28.13
N CYS A 222 -9.47 27.58 -28.07
CA CYS A 222 -8.94 27.06 -26.80
C CYS A 222 -8.23 28.19 -26.04
N GLU A 223 -8.79 28.61 -24.90
CA GLU A 223 -8.22 29.69 -24.08
C GLU A 223 -7.12 29.18 -23.14
N ASP A 224 -7.04 27.90 -22.91
CA ASP A 224 -6.11 27.25 -21.99
C ASP A 224 -5.24 26.23 -22.73
N VAL A 225 -3.97 26.57 -22.99
CA VAL A 225 -3.03 25.74 -23.74
C VAL A 225 -1.81 25.48 -22.89
N GLU A 226 -1.56 24.21 -22.61
CA GLU A 226 -0.36 23.73 -21.94
C GLU A 226 0.66 23.24 -22.96
N PHE A 227 1.92 23.63 -22.76
CA PHE A 227 3.02 23.22 -23.62
C PHE A 227 4.10 22.51 -22.81
N SER A 228 4.58 21.35 -23.30
CA SER A 228 5.68 20.59 -22.71
C SER A 228 6.85 20.48 -23.67
N PRO A 229 8.05 20.98 -23.30
CA PRO A 229 9.31 20.63 -23.97
C PRO A 229 9.73 19.24 -23.52
N GLU A 230 9.32 18.17 -24.21
CA GLU A 230 9.63 16.80 -23.82
C GLU A 230 11.14 16.61 -23.62
N ASP A 231 11.52 15.94 -22.51
CA ASP A 231 12.89 15.70 -22.09
C ASP A 231 13.66 16.96 -21.67
N ALA A 232 12.96 17.90 -21.00
CA ALA A 232 13.53 19.15 -20.53
C ALA A 232 14.70 18.95 -19.57
N GLY A 233 14.69 17.89 -18.76
CA GLY A 233 15.77 17.57 -17.83
C GLY A 233 17.13 17.38 -18.51
N ARG A 234 17.16 16.94 -19.78
CA ARG A 234 18.38 16.74 -20.59
C ARG A 234 18.56 17.77 -21.72
N SER A 235 17.68 18.75 -21.80
CA SER A 235 17.75 19.78 -22.85
C SER A 235 18.72 20.90 -22.45
N GLU A 236 19.30 21.56 -23.47
CA GLU A 236 20.13 22.73 -23.27
C GLU A 236 19.31 23.89 -22.71
N ARG A 237 19.83 24.60 -21.71
CA ARG A 237 19.12 25.65 -20.97
C ARG A 237 18.70 26.81 -21.88
N GLU A 238 19.62 27.31 -22.69
CA GLU A 238 19.38 28.43 -23.61
C GLU A 238 18.28 28.11 -24.61
N PHE A 239 18.27 26.87 -25.14
CA PHE A 239 17.24 26.42 -26.06
C PHE A 239 15.87 26.30 -25.35
N LEU A 240 15.85 25.84 -24.10
CA LEU A 240 14.61 25.84 -23.33
C LEU A 240 14.04 27.25 -23.12
N TYR A 241 14.90 28.22 -22.76
CA TYR A 241 14.44 29.60 -22.54
C TYR A 241 13.87 30.21 -23.83
N GLU A 242 14.49 29.93 -24.98
CA GLU A 242 14.04 30.42 -26.27
C GLU A 242 12.70 29.82 -26.69
N ILE A 243 12.58 28.48 -26.71
CA ILE A 243 11.33 27.81 -27.13
C ILE A 243 10.17 28.15 -26.21
N LEU A 244 10.41 28.19 -24.88
CA LEU A 244 9.38 28.57 -23.91
C LEU A 244 8.94 30.03 -24.08
N GLY A 245 9.88 30.96 -24.34
CA GLY A 245 9.54 32.35 -24.65
C GLY A 245 8.69 32.47 -25.91
N GLU A 246 8.97 31.69 -26.97
CA GLU A 246 8.23 31.72 -28.23
C GLU A 246 6.81 31.11 -28.08
N VAL A 247 6.63 30.04 -27.29
CA VAL A 247 5.28 29.49 -27.06
C VAL A 247 4.44 30.39 -26.14
N ILE A 248 5.05 31.10 -25.19
CA ILE A 248 4.36 32.16 -24.41
C ILE A 248 3.81 33.22 -25.32
N LYS A 249 4.63 33.77 -26.23
CA LYS A 249 4.18 34.77 -27.24
C LYS A 249 3.08 34.21 -28.14
N ALA A 250 3.07 32.90 -28.40
CA ALA A 250 2.05 32.24 -29.20
C ALA A 250 0.74 32.01 -28.43
N GLY A 251 0.73 32.19 -27.12
CA GLY A 251 -0.46 32.12 -26.26
C GLY A 251 -0.55 30.89 -25.36
N ALA A 252 0.55 30.19 -25.06
CA ALA A 252 0.58 29.18 -24.01
C ALA A 252 0.24 29.80 -22.65
N THR A 253 -0.52 29.10 -21.83
CA THR A 253 -0.98 29.53 -20.50
C THR A 253 -0.22 28.83 -19.39
N THR A 254 0.24 27.60 -19.66
CA THR A 254 1.02 26.77 -18.75
C THR A 254 2.21 26.17 -19.48
N LEU A 255 3.36 26.16 -18.83
CA LEU A 255 4.58 25.52 -19.29
C LEU A 255 4.88 24.36 -18.37
N ASN A 256 4.70 23.15 -18.84
CA ASN A 256 5.01 21.96 -18.09
C ASN A 256 6.46 21.52 -18.39
N ILE A 257 7.24 21.33 -17.35
CA ILE A 257 8.67 21.00 -17.44
C ILE A 257 8.89 19.54 -17.06
N PRO A 258 9.08 18.62 -18.06
CA PRO A 258 9.18 17.21 -17.77
C PRO A 258 10.63 16.75 -17.55
N ASP A 259 10.85 16.04 -16.46
CA ASP A 259 11.94 15.07 -16.30
C ASP A 259 11.47 13.72 -16.85
N THR A 260 11.46 13.63 -18.17
CA THR A 260 10.82 12.54 -18.93
C THR A 260 11.42 11.18 -18.67
N VAL A 261 12.71 11.11 -18.30
CA VAL A 261 13.41 9.85 -18.03
C VAL A 261 13.81 9.68 -16.57
N GLY A 262 13.33 10.57 -15.68
CA GLY A 262 13.53 10.47 -14.25
C GLY A 262 14.99 10.49 -13.82
N ILE A 263 15.84 11.27 -14.52
CA ILE A 263 17.29 11.27 -14.33
C ILE A 263 17.77 12.35 -13.37
N THR A 264 16.97 13.40 -13.15
CA THR A 264 17.40 14.54 -12.35
C THR A 264 17.34 14.24 -10.85
N LEU A 265 18.27 14.84 -10.11
CA LEU A 265 18.19 14.91 -8.65
C LEU A 265 17.30 16.08 -8.21
N PRO A 266 16.75 16.09 -6.98
CA PRO A 266 15.85 17.16 -6.53
C PRO A 266 16.47 18.56 -6.60
N SER A 267 17.76 18.71 -6.29
CA SER A 267 18.46 19.97 -6.41
C SER A 267 18.63 20.43 -7.86
N GLU A 268 18.88 19.49 -8.78
CA GLU A 268 19.04 19.78 -10.21
C GLU A 268 17.71 20.21 -10.82
N PHE A 269 16.62 19.47 -10.49
CA PHE A 269 15.30 19.80 -11.01
C PHE A 269 14.77 21.11 -10.42
N GLY A 270 14.95 21.35 -9.13
CA GLY A 270 14.64 22.63 -8.50
C GLY A 270 15.40 23.80 -9.14
N GLN A 271 16.69 23.61 -9.41
CA GLN A 271 17.50 24.62 -10.10
C GLN A 271 17.02 24.84 -11.54
N LEU A 272 16.63 23.77 -12.28
CA LEU A 272 16.06 23.89 -13.62
C LEU A 272 14.82 24.80 -13.61
N ILE A 273 13.90 24.60 -12.66
CA ILE A 273 12.69 25.44 -12.53
C ILE A 273 13.06 26.89 -12.19
N ALA A 274 14.01 27.10 -11.27
CA ALA A 274 14.49 28.44 -10.91
C ALA A 274 15.14 29.15 -12.11
N ASP A 275 15.97 28.45 -12.88
CA ASP A 275 16.65 28.99 -14.06
C ASP A 275 15.63 29.37 -15.17
N ILE A 276 14.65 28.51 -15.44
CA ILE A 276 13.56 28.80 -16.40
C ILE A 276 12.80 30.04 -15.95
N LYS A 277 12.46 30.12 -14.66
CA LYS A 277 11.75 31.28 -14.09
C LYS A 277 12.56 32.58 -14.19
N ALA A 278 13.88 32.49 -14.10
CA ALA A 278 14.76 33.66 -14.16
C ALA A 278 15.07 34.14 -15.58
N ASN A 279 15.12 33.23 -16.57
CA ASN A 279 15.70 33.52 -17.87
C ASN A 279 14.70 33.42 -19.04
N THR A 280 13.48 32.93 -18.83
CA THR A 280 12.49 32.80 -19.92
C THR A 280 11.71 34.10 -20.10
N PRO A 281 11.73 34.72 -21.28
CA PRO A 281 10.96 35.94 -21.54
C PRO A 281 9.45 35.75 -21.43
N GLY A 282 8.77 36.57 -20.63
CA GLY A 282 7.31 36.53 -20.47
C GLY A 282 6.79 35.50 -19.46
N ILE A 283 7.67 34.87 -18.71
CA ILE A 283 7.37 33.82 -17.74
C ILE A 283 6.39 34.23 -16.64
N GLU A 284 6.34 35.53 -16.33
CA GLU A 284 5.41 36.15 -15.36
C GLU A 284 3.95 36.08 -15.79
N ASN A 285 3.66 35.79 -17.05
CA ASN A 285 2.33 35.72 -17.63
C ASN A 285 1.77 34.29 -17.72
N VAL A 286 2.49 33.29 -17.24
CA VAL A 286 2.11 31.89 -17.36
C VAL A 286 2.37 31.11 -16.06
N ILE A 287 1.81 29.91 -15.96
CA ILE A 287 2.06 28.97 -14.88
C ILE A 287 3.21 28.02 -15.26
N ILE A 288 4.15 27.77 -14.36
CA ILE A 288 5.11 26.70 -14.49
C ILE A 288 4.53 25.45 -13.82
N SER A 289 4.53 24.33 -14.54
CA SER A 289 4.16 23.00 -14.09
C SER A 289 5.37 22.08 -14.02
N THR A 290 5.31 21.04 -13.19
CA THR A 290 6.32 19.99 -13.10
C THR A 290 5.72 18.64 -13.49
N HIS A 291 6.49 17.84 -14.24
CA HIS A 291 6.17 16.45 -14.54
C HIS A 291 7.43 15.59 -14.34
N CYS A 292 7.40 14.64 -13.42
CA CYS A 292 8.60 13.87 -13.05
C CYS A 292 8.34 12.38 -13.12
N GLN A 293 9.13 11.68 -13.97
CA GLN A 293 9.19 10.22 -14.02
C GLN A 293 10.04 9.67 -12.86
N ASN A 294 9.81 8.41 -12.49
CA ASN A 294 10.30 7.82 -11.24
C ASN A 294 11.44 6.80 -11.42
N ASP A 295 12.19 6.87 -12.51
CA ASP A 295 13.21 5.87 -12.85
C ASP A 295 14.30 5.73 -11.79
N LEU A 296 14.67 6.82 -11.11
CA LEU A 296 15.60 6.81 -9.96
C LEU A 296 14.88 6.78 -8.59
N GLY A 297 13.55 6.66 -8.54
CA GLY A 297 12.79 6.71 -7.29
C GLY A 297 12.67 8.11 -6.67
N LEU A 298 12.82 9.17 -7.46
CA LEU A 298 12.91 10.55 -6.97
C LEU A 298 11.78 11.47 -7.47
N SER A 299 10.81 10.95 -8.20
CA SER A 299 9.77 11.76 -8.83
C SER A 299 9.02 12.67 -7.86
N THR A 300 8.57 12.14 -6.71
CA THR A 300 7.91 12.91 -5.66
C THR A 300 8.82 14.01 -5.11
N ALA A 301 10.09 13.71 -4.86
CA ALA A 301 11.06 14.67 -4.35
C ALA A 301 11.39 15.76 -5.38
N ASN A 302 11.52 15.41 -6.66
CA ASN A 302 11.74 16.34 -7.75
C ASN A 302 10.54 17.29 -7.91
N THR A 303 9.33 16.76 -7.89
CA THR A 303 8.08 17.53 -7.97
C THR A 303 7.98 18.56 -6.84
N LEU A 304 8.25 18.14 -5.59
CA LEU A 304 8.25 19.04 -4.43
C LEU A 304 9.34 20.11 -4.52
N SER A 305 10.55 19.75 -5.00
CA SER A 305 11.65 20.68 -5.24
C SER A 305 11.29 21.71 -6.31
N GLY A 306 10.66 21.29 -7.40
CA GLY A 306 10.16 22.17 -8.45
C GLY A 306 9.08 23.12 -7.94
N ALA A 307 8.12 22.63 -7.15
CA ALA A 307 7.10 23.47 -6.52
C ALA A 307 7.71 24.51 -5.57
N HIS A 308 8.69 24.11 -4.76
CA HIS A 308 9.42 25.02 -3.87
C HIS A 308 10.20 26.09 -4.66
N SER A 309 10.77 25.75 -5.81
CA SER A 309 11.52 26.64 -6.68
C SER A 309 10.66 27.56 -7.55
N GLY A 310 9.33 27.40 -7.53
CA GLY A 310 8.43 28.37 -8.15
C GLY A 310 7.38 27.81 -9.11
N ALA A 311 7.34 26.51 -9.38
CA ALA A 311 6.22 25.89 -10.08
C ALA A 311 4.94 26.00 -9.22
N ARG A 312 3.81 26.18 -9.89
CA ARG A 312 2.50 26.31 -9.23
C ARG A 312 1.44 25.37 -9.80
N GLN A 313 1.85 24.45 -10.63
CA GLN A 313 1.12 23.25 -11.02
C GLN A 313 2.06 22.04 -10.87
N VAL A 314 1.52 20.90 -10.45
CA VAL A 314 2.24 19.64 -10.36
C VAL A 314 1.45 18.55 -11.07
N GLU A 315 2.08 17.85 -12.01
CA GLU A 315 1.51 16.70 -12.69
C GLU A 315 1.86 15.44 -11.92
N VAL A 316 0.84 14.66 -11.62
CA VAL A 316 0.92 13.47 -10.77
C VAL A 316 -0.05 12.40 -11.25
N THR A 317 0.15 11.17 -10.78
CA THR A 317 -0.80 10.07 -10.99
C THR A 317 -1.18 9.41 -9.67
N ILE A 318 -2.36 8.86 -9.60
CA ILE A 318 -2.77 8.01 -8.48
C ILE A 318 -1.83 6.80 -8.42
N ASN A 319 -1.35 6.46 -7.23
CA ASN A 319 -0.41 5.38 -6.96
C ASN A 319 0.96 5.53 -7.65
N GLY A 320 1.19 6.65 -8.34
CA GLY A 320 2.40 6.87 -9.12
C GLY A 320 2.51 5.98 -10.37
N ILE A 321 1.39 5.46 -10.88
CA ILE A 321 1.41 4.61 -12.09
C ILE A 321 1.86 5.42 -13.33
N GLY A 322 2.45 4.76 -14.30
CA GLY A 322 2.93 5.38 -15.55
C GLY A 322 3.97 4.53 -16.25
N GLU A 323 4.53 5.09 -17.30
CA GLU A 323 5.59 4.44 -18.08
C GLU A 323 6.78 4.05 -17.22
N ARG A 324 7.40 2.89 -17.49
CA ARG A 324 8.59 2.35 -16.84
C ARG A 324 8.46 2.21 -15.32
N ALA A 325 9.06 3.14 -14.53
CA ALA A 325 8.98 3.16 -13.07
C ALA A 325 7.84 4.04 -12.52
N GLY A 326 7.05 4.64 -13.41
CA GLY A 326 5.89 5.46 -13.07
C GLY A 326 6.19 6.95 -12.90
N ASN A 327 5.22 7.68 -12.38
CA ASN A 327 5.21 9.12 -12.18
C ASN A 327 5.35 9.51 -10.70
N ALA A 328 5.38 10.80 -10.44
CA ALA A 328 5.17 11.33 -9.11
C ALA A 328 3.77 10.93 -8.60
N SER A 329 3.71 10.39 -7.40
CA SER A 329 2.50 9.88 -6.79
C SER A 329 1.66 11.02 -6.20
N LEU A 330 0.38 11.12 -6.60
CA LEU A 330 -0.53 12.18 -6.14
C LEU A 330 -0.63 12.21 -4.62
N GLU A 331 -0.88 11.06 -4.01
CA GLU A 331 -1.05 10.94 -2.56
C GLU A 331 0.20 11.37 -1.79
N GLU A 332 1.40 11.05 -2.30
CA GLU A 332 2.67 11.42 -1.66
C GLU A 332 2.92 12.93 -1.76
N VAL A 333 2.76 13.51 -2.96
CA VAL A 333 2.97 14.94 -3.19
C VAL A 333 1.97 15.78 -2.40
N VAL A 334 0.69 15.43 -2.45
CA VAL A 334 -0.38 16.19 -1.79
C VAL A 334 -0.24 16.11 -0.27
N MET A 335 0.04 14.91 0.28
CA MET A 335 0.22 14.77 1.73
C MET A 335 1.50 15.41 2.22
N ALA A 336 2.59 15.39 1.44
CA ALA A 336 3.80 16.12 1.78
C ALA A 336 3.54 17.64 1.85
N ILE A 337 2.82 18.21 0.87
CA ILE A 337 2.42 19.63 0.91
C ILE A 337 1.49 19.90 2.10
N LYS A 338 0.51 19.04 2.37
CA LYS A 338 -0.40 19.19 3.52
C LYS A 338 0.34 19.21 4.86
N CYS A 339 1.29 18.28 5.05
CA CYS A 339 2.02 18.14 6.32
C CYS A 339 3.16 19.16 6.47
N ARG A 340 3.81 19.60 5.39
CA ARG A 340 5.06 20.37 5.44
C ARG A 340 5.00 21.72 4.69
N GLY A 341 3.89 22.02 4.01
CA GLY A 341 3.74 23.23 3.21
C GLY A 341 4.02 24.50 3.99
N ASP A 342 3.42 24.65 5.16
CA ASP A 342 3.58 25.84 6.01
C ASP A 342 4.99 25.94 6.66
N HIS A 343 5.66 24.82 6.85
CA HIS A 343 6.93 24.79 7.60
C HIS A 343 8.16 24.94 6.73
N VAL A 344 8.22 24.24 5.58
CA VAL A 344 9.44 24.14 4.77
C VAL A 344 9.21 24.43 3.29
N LEU A 345 7.98 24.47 2.80
CA LEU A 345 7.66 24.73 1.39
C LEU A 345 7.11 26.16 1.16
N GLY A 346 7.41 27.08 2.05
CA GLY A 346 7.05 28.49 1.87
C GLY A 346 5.55 28.80 1.95
N GLY A 347 4.77 27.96 2.63
CA GLY A 347 3.32 28.12 2.78
C GLY A 347 2.48 27.52 1.66
N LEU A 348 3.06 26.62 0.84
CA LEU A 348 2.34 25.96 -0.25
C LEU A 348 1.18 25.10 0.28
N TYR A 349 0.08 25.09 -0.48
CA TYR A 349 -1.09 24.28 -0.18
C TYR A 349 -1.85 23.88 -1.44
N THR A 350 -2.68 22.83 -1.34
CA THR A 350 -3.57 22.35 -2.40
C THR A 350 -5.03 22.43 -1.97
N GLY A 351 -5.94 22.30 -2.92
CA GLY A 351 -7.38 22.33 -2.68
C GLY A 351 -8.07 20.97 -2.52
N LEU A 352 -7.31 19.87 -2.45
CA LEU A 352 -7.85 18.51 -2.44
C LEU A 352 -8.52 18.15 -1.12
N ASP A 353 -9.58 17.35 -1.21
CA ASP A 353 -10.15 16.65 -0.06
C ASP A 353 -9.45 15.30 0.10
N THR A 354 -8.41 15.28 0.91
CA THR A 354 -7.53 14.13 1.10
C THR A 354 -8.26 12.88 1.63
N ARG A 355 -9.46 13.02 2.21
CA ARG A 355 -10.28 11.89 2.70
C ARG A 355 -10.73 10.93 1.58
N HIS A 356 -10.58 11.31 0.33
CA HIS A 356 -10.86 10.45 -0.82
C HIS A 356 -9.63 9.70 -1.36
N ILE A 357 -8.44 9.92 -0.81
CA ILE A 357 -7.17 9.33 -1.31
C ILE A 357 -7.23 7.80 -1.33
N VAL A 358 -7.54 7.16 -0.21
CA VAL A 358 -7.53 5.68 -0.11
C VAL A 358 -8.56 5.06 -1.05
N MET A 359 -9.76 5.63 -1.13
CA MET A 359 -10.80 5.13 -2.05
C MET A 359 -10.36 5.26 -3.51
N THR A 360 -9.74 6.39 -3.88
CA THR A 360 -9.25 6.63 -5.25
C THR A 360 -8.11 5.67 -5.59
N SER A 361 -7.16 5.48 -4.67
CA SER A 361 -6.07 4.53 -4.82
C SER A 361 -6.57 3.11 -5.07
N LYS A 362 -7.50 2.62 -4.26
CA LYS A 362 -8.10 1.29 -4.41
C LYS A 362 -8.87 1.12 -5.71
N MET A 363 -9.61 2.14 -6.14
CA MET A 363 -10.33 2.11 -7.41
C MET A 363 -9.37 1.96 -8.60
N VAL A 364 -8.25 2.69 -8.59
CA VAL A 364 -7.23 2.57 -9.65
C VAL A 364 -6.54 1.20 -9.60
N GLU A 365 -6.24 0.66 -8.40
CA GLU A 365 -5.73 -0.71 -8.26
C GLU A 365 -6.69 -1.76 -8.87
N GLU A 366 -7.98 -1.65 -8.56
CA GLU A 366 -9.00 -2.59 -9.01
C GLU A 366 -9.14 -2.57 -10.53
N TYR A 367 -9.21 -1.37 -11.13
CA TYR A 367 -9.46 -1.23 -12.56
C TYR A 367 -8.22 -1.51 -13.42
N THR A 368 -7.03 -1.15 -12.94
CA THR A 368 -5.78 -1.41 -13.67
C THR A 368 -5.20 -2.80 -13.38
N GLY A 369 -5.60 -3.46 -12.30
CA GLY A 369 -4.97 -4.68 -11.80
C GLY A 369 -3.58 -4.47 -11.21
N MET A 370 -3.10 -3.22 -11.13
CA MET A 370 -1.78 -2.87 -10.59
C MET A 370 -1.87 -2.62 -9.09
N GLN A 371 -1.58 -3.64 -8.28
CA GLN A 371 -1.62 -3.51 -6.83
C GLN A 371 -0.45 -2.68 -6.30
N THR A 372 -0.73 -1.79 -5.35
CA THR A 372 0.30 -1.05 -4.64
C THR A 372 1.10 -1.98 -3.73
N GLN A 373 2.39 -1.70 -3.58
CA GLN A 373 3.22 -2.44 -2.64
C GLN A 373 2.73 -2.20 -1.21
N PRO A 374 2.75 -3.22 -0.32
CA PRO A 374 2.28 -3.05 1.06
C PRO A 374 2.94 -1.90 1.83
N HIS A 375 4.20 -1.58 1.51
CA HIS A 375 4.95 -0.48 2.14
C HIS A 375 4.93 0.84 1.35
N LYS A 376 4.06 0.95 0.33
CA LYS A 376 3.88 2.23 -0.37
C LYS A 376 3.49 3.31 0.61
N ALA A 377 4.12 4.46 0.52
CA ALA A 377 3.80 5.60 1.37
C ALA A 377 2.32 6.00 1.22
N ILE A 378 1.70 6.43 2.29
CA ILE A 378 0.32 6.91 2.42
C ILE A 378 -0.74 5.81 2.25
N VAL A 379 -0.77 5.05 1.15
CA VAL A 379 -1.88 4.15 0.78
C VAL A 379 -1.56 2.66 0.93
N GLY A 380 -0.31 2.29 1.11
CA GLY A 380 0.10 0.89 1.27
C GLY A 380 -0.51 0.24 2.52
N ALA A 381 -0.79 -1.04 2.48
CA ALA A 381 -1.42 -1.79 3.57
C ALA A 381 -0.65 -1.71 4.91
N ASN A 382 0.67 -1.49 4.85
CA ASN A 382 1.53 -1.37 6.03
C ASN A 382 1.81 0.09 6.44
N ALA A 383 1.30 1.09 5.70
CA ALA A 383 1.62 2.51 5.95
C ALA A 383 1.28 2.97 7.37
N PHE A 384 0.28 2.33 8.00
CA PHE A 384 -0.19 2.61 9.36
C PHE A 384 -0.21 1.35 10.23
N ALA A 385 0.65 0.38 9.96
CA ALA A 385 0.74 -0.87 10.70
C ALA A 385 2.05 -0.96 11.49
N HIS A 386 1.97 -1.45 12.73
CA HIS A 386 3.11 -1.56 13.63
C HIS A 386 3.25 -3.00 14.15
N GLU A 387 4.36 -3.68 13.84
CA GLU A 387 4.68 -5.01 14.38
C GLU A 387 5.83 -4.98 15.38
N SER A 388 6.73 -3.99 15.30
CA SER A 388 7.83 -3.83 16.26
C SER A 388 7.32 -3.52 17.66
N GLY A 389 7.76 -4.26 18.68
CA GLY A 389 7.33 -4.05 20.07
C GLY A 389 7.64 -2.66 20.61
N ILE A 390 8.73 -2.02 20.16
CA ILE A 390 9.08 -0.64 20.54
C ILE A 390 8.06 0.35 19.97
N HIS A 391 7.70 0.18 18.68
CA HIS A 391 6.70 1.02 18.03
C HIS A 391 5.32 0.81 18.64
N GLN A 392 4.92 -0.43 18.88
CA GLN A 392 3.65 -0.78 19.51
C GLN A 392 3.51 -0.14 20.91
N ASP A 393 4.55 -0.23 21.73
CA ASP A 393 4.55 0.41 23.06
C ASP A 393 4.44 1.94 22.96
N GLY A 394 5.12 2.55 21.99
CA GLY A 394 5.00 3.98 21.69
C GLY A 394 3.57 4.37 21.29
N MET A 395 2.99 3.63 20.33
CA MET A 395 1.63 3.88 19.82
C MET A 395 0.55 3.76 20.91
N LEU A 396 0.66 2.75 21.79
CA LEU A 396 -0.25 2.55 22.92
C LEU A 396 -0.18 3.70 23.95
N LYS A 397 1.00 4.29 24.10
CA LYS A 397 1.18 5.46 24.98
C LYS A 397 0.67 6.74 24.35
N HIS A 398 0.99 6.97 23.08
CA HIS A 398 0.54 8.14 22.34
C HIS A 398 0.75 7.94 20.84
N LYS A 399 -0.33 8.03 20.03
CA LYS A 399 -0.30 7.79 18.57
C LYS A 399 0.75 8.66 17.86
N GLY A 400 0.90 9.91 18.22
CA GLY A 400 1.89 10.83 17.64
C GLY A 400 3.36 10.45 17.85
N THR A 401 3.68 9.35 18.56
CA THR A 401 5.06 8.85 18.66
C THR A 401 5.58 8.30 17.31
N TYR A 402 4.69 7.76 16.49
CA TYR A 402 5.05 7.16 15.19
C TYR A 402 4.09 7.54 14.05
N GLU A 403 2.97 8.19 14.31
CA GLU A 403 2.06 8.68 13.28
C GLU A 403 2.21 10.18 13.06
N ILE A 404 2.51 10.58 11.84
CA ILE A 404 2.60 11.97 11.39
C ILE A 404 1.34 12.42 10.63
N ILE A 405 0.48 11.49 10.30
CA ILE A 405 -0.79 11.66 9.56
C ILE A 405 -1.84 10.81 10.27
N CYS A 406 -3.01 11.37 10.53
CA CYS A 406 -4.14 10.58 11.00
C CYS A 406 -4.74 9.79 9.83
N PRO A 407 -4.96 8.47 9.96
CA PRO A 407 -5.54 7.65 8.89
C PRO A 407 -6.87 8.18 8.34
N GLU A 408 -7.69 8.74 9.18
CA GLU A 408 -8.99 9.34 8.83
C GLU A 408 -8.83 10.53 7.88
N GLU A 409 -7.69 11.23 7.91
CA GLU A 409 -7.41 12.36 7.01
C GLU A 409 -7.22 11.94 5.54
N ILE A 410 -6.94 10.67 5.30
CA ILE A 410 -6.83 10.08 3.95
C ILE A 410 -8.00 9.14 3.64
N GLY A 411 -8.98 9.02 4.55
CA GLY A 411 -10.14 8.14 4.40
C GLY A 411 -9.85 6.67 4.69
N LEU A 412 -8.86 6.38 5.52
CA LEU A 412 -8.55 5.02 5.96
C LEU A 412 -9.24 4.73 7.30
N GLU A 413 -10.15 3.75 7.30
CA GLU A 413 -10.71 3.15 8.51
C GLU A 413 -9.87 1.96 8.95
N ARG A 414 -9.44 1.94 10.20
CA ARG A 414 -8.64 0.85 10.78
C ARG A 414 -9.53 -0.11 11.56
N SER A 415 -9.18 -1.40 11.52
CA SER A 415 -9.83 -2.43 12.32
C SER A 415 -9.46 -2.36 13.81
N ASN A 416 -8.34 -1.71 14.15
CA ASN A 416 -7.95 -1.40 15.52
C ASN A 416 -7.32 -0.01 15.57
N ASP A 417 -7.54 0.70 16.67
CA ASP A 417 -7.17 2.12 16.82
C ASP A 417 -5.66 2.39 16.74
N ALA A 418 -4.84 1.43 17.15
CA ALA A 418 -3.39 1.60 17.24
C ALA A 418 -2.63 1.03 16.03
N GLY A 419 -3.32 0.39 15.05
CA GLY A 419 -2.67 -0.23 13.90
C GLY A 419 -1.70 -1.38 14.27
N ILE A 420 -1.93 -2.05 15.41
CA ILE A 420 -1.04 -3.08 15.93
C ILE A 420 -1.27 -4.39 15.20
N VAL A 421 -0.21 -4.93 14.59
CA VAL A 421 -0.16 -6.27 14.01
C VAL A 421 0.71 -7.14 14.90
N LEU A 422 0.12 -8.20 15.48
CA LEU A 422 0.86 -9.10 16.37
C LEU A 422 1.70 -10.10 15.57
N GLY A 423 2.99 -10.19 15.93
CA GLY A 423 3.97 -11.06 15.32
C GLY A 423 5.18 -11.32 16.22
N LYS A 424 6.21 -11.96 15.68
CA LYS A 424 7.40 -12.36 16.46
C LYS A 424 8.13 -11.20 17.15
N LEU A 425 7.98 -9.98 16.64
CA LEU A 425 8.62 -8.78 17.18
C LEU A 425 7.76 -8.05 18.21
N SER A 426 6.49 -8.43 18.38
CA SER A 426 5.56 -7.81 19.32
C SER A 426 6.01 -7.96 20.76
N GLY A 427 5.81 -6.91 21.55
CA GLY A 427 6.08 -6.86 22.98
C GLY A 427 4.93 -7.40 23.83
N ARG A 428 5.19 -7.58 25.15
CA ARG A 428 4.20 -8.07 26.11
C ARG A 428 3.00 -7.13 26.25
N HIS A 429 3.21 -5.80 26.19
CA HIS A 429 2.15 -4.81 26.31
C HIS A 429 1.16 -4.91 25.13
N ALA A 430 1.63 -5.05 23.90
CA ALA A 430 0.76 -5.20 22.74
C ALA A 430 -0.09 -6.48 22.79
N LEU A 431 0.48 -7.59 23.29
CA LEU A 431 -0.29 -8.82 23.50
C LEU A 431 -1.33 -8.65 24.60
N LYS A 432 -0.96 -7.99 25.73
CA LYS A 432 -1.90 -7.70 26.82
C LYS A 432 -3.07 -6.86 26.36
N ASP A 433 -2.78 -5.79 25.63
CA ASP A 433 -3.79 -4.88 25.09
C ASP A 433 -4.77 -5.64 24.18
N ARG A 434 -4.26 -6.44 23.24
CA ARG A 434 -5.11 -7.25 22.35
C ARG A 434 -5.93 -8.29 23.10
N LEU A 435 -5.37 -8.91 24.13
CA LEU A 435 -6.10 -9.84 24.99
C LEU A 435 -7.23 -9.13 25.76
N THR A 436 -6.99 -7.91 26.24
CA THR A 436 -8.02 -7.09 26.88
C THR A 436 -9.14 -6.73 25.90
N GLU A 437 -8.81 -6.30 24.66
CA GLU A 437 -9.81 -6.08 23.60
C GLU A 437 -10.65 -7.33 23.29
N LEU A 438 -10.03 -8.51 23.37
CA LEU A 438 -10.73 -9.80 23.17
C LEU A 438 -11.51 -10.27 24.41
N GLY A 439 -11.52 -9.49 25.50
CA GLY A 439 -12.28 -9.76 26.72
C GLY A 439 -11.58 -10.68 27.73
N TYR A 440 -10.25 -10.79 27.69
CA TYR A 440 -9.47 -11.58 28.62
C TYR A 440 -8.73 -10.68 29.61
N GLU A 441 -9.02 -10.84 30.91
CA GLU A 441 -8.23 -10.27 32.00
C GLU A 441 -7.31 -11.37 32.56
N LEU A 442 -6.00 -11.15 32.50
CA LEU A 442 -4.97 -12.10 32.91
C LEU A 442 -4.07 -11.44 33.95
N ASP A 443 -3.64 -12.22 34.94
CA ASP A 443 -2.58 -11.79 35.85
C ASP A 443 -1.20 -11.79 35.14
N ASP A 444 -0.19 -11.23 35.80
CA ASP A 444 1.15 -11.08 35.20
C ASP A 444 1.88 -12.43 34.97
N GLU A 445 1.58 -13.47 35.73
CA GLU A 445 2.15 -14.80 35.59
C GLU A 445 1.54 -15.52 34.39
N GLN A 446 0.22 -15.52 34.27
CA GLN A 446 -0.52 -16.04 33.14
C GLN A 446 -0.10 -15.34 31.84
N LEU A 447 -0.05 -14.01 31.87
CA LEU A 447 0.40 -13.20 30.74
C LEU A 447 1.83 -13.55 30.32
N SER A 448 2.73 -13.78 31.30
CA SER A 448 4.12 -14.16 31.01
C SER A 448 4.20 -15.51 30.30
N THR A 449 3.42 -16.48 30.75
CA THR A 449 3.40 -17.83 30.16
C THR A 449 2.79 -17.81 28.76
N ILE A 450 1.66 -17.12 28.57
CA ILE A 450 1.02 -16.94 27.26
C ILE A 450 1.94 -16.19 26.30
N PHE A 451 2.67 -15.17 26.78
CA PHE A 451 3.60 -14.41 25.97
C PHE A 451 4.71 -15.27 25.34
N TRP A 452 5.31 -16.18 26.10
CA TRP A 452 6.34 -17.05 25.56
C TRP A 452 5.78 -18.09 24.57
N ARG A 453 4.57 -18.59 24.82
CA ARG A 453 3.87 -19.45 23.86
C ARG A 453 3.49 -18.68 22.59
N PHE A 454 3.00 -17.47 22.73
CA PHE A 454 2.75 -16.57 21.61
C PHE A 454 4.02 -16.35 20.76
N LYS A 455 5.17 -16.13 21.41
CA LYS A 455 6.45 -16.01 20.70
C LYS A 455 6.77 -17.26 19.89
N SER A 456 6.63 -18.44 20.47
CA SER A 456 6.86 -19.69 19.75
C SER A 456 5.95 -19.89 18.54
N VAL A 457 4.67 -19.52 18.66
CA VAL A 457 3.74 -19.56 17.52
C VAL A 457 4.09 -18.51 16.47
N ALA A 458 4.44 -17.29 16.90
CA ALA A 458 4.79 -16.19 16.01
C ALA A 458 6.12 -16.40 15.26
N GLU A 459 7.01 -17.26 15.76
CA GLU A 459 8.22 -17.69 15.04
C GLU A 459 7.92 -18.70 13.92
N GLN A 460 6.83 -19.44 14.04
CA GLN A 460 6.42 -20.45 13.07
C GLN A 460 5.38 -19.95 12.05
N LYS A 461 4.67 -18.89 12.39
CA LYS A 461 3.62 -18.29 11.54
C LYS A 461 4.01 -16.88 11.11
N LYS A 462 3.81 -16.56 9.82
CA LYS A 462 4.02 -15.18 9.30
C LYS A 462 3.01 -14.18 9.85
N LYS A 463 1.81 -14.63 10.21
CA LYS A 463 0.73 -13.77 10.74
C LYS A 463 0.01 -14.50 11.85
N VAL A 464 -0.06 -13.89 13.02
CA VAL A 464 -0.84 -14.39 14.17
C VAL A 464 -2.21 -13.75 14.13
N THR A 465 -3.25 -14.57 14.20
CA THR A 465 -4.66 -14.13 14.18
C THR A 465 -5.24 -14.12 15.60
N ASP A 466 -6.38 -13.44 15.77
CA ASP A 466 -7.12 -13.46 17.05
C ASP A 466 -7.50 -14.87 17.48
N ALA A 467 -7.86 -15.73 16.53
CA ALA A 467 -8.15 -17.13 16.80
C ALA A 467 -6.94 -17.88 17.39
N ASP A 468 -5.71 -17.55 16.92
CA ASP A 468 -4.49 -18.09 17.50
C ASP A 468 -4.28 -17.63 18.95
N ILE A 469 -4.52 -16.35 19.20
CA ILE A 469 -4.39 -15.76 20.55
C ILE A 469 -5.40 -16.37 21.51
N ILE A 470 -6.66 -16.47 21.09
CA ILE A 470 -7.73 -17.11 21.88
C ILE A 470 -7.38 -18.57 22.20
N ALA A 471 -6.84 -19.31 21.21
CA ALA A 471 -6.39 -20.68 21.42
C ALA A 471 -5.27 -20.76 22.46
N LEU A 472 -4.28 -19.86 22.38
CA LEU A 472 -3.16 -19.82 23.35
C LEU A 472 -3.64 -19.56 24.77
N VAL A 473 -4.60 -18.64 24.96
CA VAL A 473 -5.19 -18.37 26.29
C VAL A 473 -5.98 -19.57 26.78
N SER A 474 -6.77 -20.19 25.91
CA SER A 474 -7.56 -21.36 26.28
C SER A 474 -6.67 -22.54 26.69
N ASP A 475 -5.51 -22.69 26.04
CA ASP A 475 -4.52 -23.73 26.36
C ASP A 475 -3.83 -23.50 27.72
N GLU A 476 -3.65 -22.24 28.13
CA GLU A 476 -2.98 -21.88 29.39
C GLU A 476 -3.90 -21.90 30.59
N VAL A 477 -5.11 -21.35 30.44
CA VAL A 477 -6.11 -21.32 31.50
C VAL A 477 -6.63 -22.73 31.82
N PHE A 478 -6.57 -23.64 30.84
CA PHE A 478 -7.01 -25.04 30.96
C PHE A 478 -5.90 -25.99 30.53
N GLN A 479 -5.06 -26.43 31.49
CA GLN A 479 -4.23 -27.61 31.34
C GLN A 479 -5.08 -28.84 31.71
N PRO A 480 -5.61 -29.59 30.73
CA PRO A 480 -6.44 -30.74 31.05
C PRO A 480 -5.60 -31.89 31.56
N GLU A 481 -6.01 -32.51 32.65
CA GLU A 481 -5.68 -33.91 32.85
C GLU A 481 -6.30 -34.67 31.68
N ALA A 482 -5.47 -35.48 30.99
CA ALA A 482 -5.93 -36.17 29.79
C ALA A 482 -7.01 -37.20 30.17
N VAL A 483 -8.27 -36.85 29.92
CA VAL A 483 -9.42 -37.74 30.15
C VAL A 483 -9.39 -38.89 29.17
N TRP A 484 -9.01 -38.62 27.92
CA TRP A 484 -8.91 -39.61 26.85
C TRP A 484 -7.55 -39.58 26.18
N LYS A 485 -6.97 -40.77 25.95
CA LYS A 485 -5.69 -40.98 25.26
C LYS A 485 -5.92 -41.87 24.03
N LEU A 486 -5.44 -41.44 22.86
CA LEU A 486 -5.43 -42.27 21.66
C LEU A 486 -4.40 -43.40 21.82
N LEU A 487 -4.86 -44.64 21.74
CA LEU A 487 -4.01 -45.85 21.77
C LEU A 487 -3.72 -46.36 20.36
N ASP A 488 -4.77 -46.53 19.53
CA ASP A 488 -4.64 -47.10 18.19
C ASP A 488 -5.74 -46.59 17.26
N ILE A 489 -5.44 -46.61 15.97
CA ILE A 489 -6.39 -46.26 14.91
C ILE A 489 -6.12 -47.09 13.65
N GLN A 490 -7.16 -47.67 13.10
CA GLN A 490 -7.12 -48.37 11.82
C GLN A 490 -8.14 -47.75 10.87
N ILE A 491 -7.71 -47.45 9.64
CA ILE A 491 -8.55 -46.76 8.64
C ILE A 491 -8.50 -47.55 7.32
N THR A 492 -9.67 -47.68 6.71
CA THR A 492 -9.81 -48.21 5.36
C THR A 492 -10.55 -47.18 4.51
N CYS A 493 -9.90 -46.70 3.45
CA CYS A 493 -10.49 -45.74 2.53
C CYS A 493 -10.18 -46.11 1.09
N GLY A 494 -11.02 -45.72 0.16
CA GLY A 494 -10.85 -45.98 -1.26
C GLY A 494 -11.88 -45.17 -2.08
N THR A 495 -11.67 -45.11 -3.39
CA THR A 495 -12.47 -44.30 -4.32
C THR A 495 -13.87 -44.89 -4.62
N LEU A 496 -14.06 -46.17 -4.34
CA LEU A 496 -15.30 -46.90 -4.66
C LEU A 496 -16.10 -47.35 -3.42
N GLY A 497 -15.69 -46.98 -2.22
CA GLY A 497 -16.31 -47.40 -0.99
C GLY A 497 -16.40 -46.30 0.06
N LEU A 498 -17.19 -46.56 1.11
CA LEU A 498 -17.28 -45.70 2.27
C LEU A 498 -15.97 -45.80 3.09
N SER A 499 -15.45 -44.65 3.51
CA SER A 499 -14.32 -44.63 4.43
C SER A 499 -14.79 -45.15 5.80
N THR A 500 -14.03 -46.10 6.38
CA THR A 500 -14.27 -46.63 7.72
C THR A 500 -13.05 -46.46 8.62
N ALA A 501 -13.28 -46.13 9.88
CA ALA A 501 -12.24 -46.00 10.87
C ALA A 501 -12.61 -46.75 12.15
N THR A 502 -11.66 -47.53 12.70
CA THR A 502 -11.74 -48.13 14.04
C THR A 502 -10.77 -47.38 14.94
N VAL A 503 -11.26 -46.77 16.00
CA VAL A 503 -10.46 -46.00 16.96
C VAL A 503 -10.49 -46.67 18.33
N LYS A 504 -9.32 -46.74 18.98
CA LYS A 504 -9.16 -47.22 20.33
C LYS A 504 -8.64 -46.09 21.24
N LEU A 505 -9.45 -45.74 22.24
CA LEU A 505 -9.11 -44.73 23.26
C LEU A 505 -8.99 -45.40 24.64
N ALA A 506 -8.15 -44.83 25.52
CA ALA A 506 -8.11 -45.16 26.93
C ALA A 506 -8.62 -43.98 27.76
N GLU A 507 -9.41 -44.27 28.80
CA GLU A 507 -9.73 -43.32 29.87
C GLU A 507 -8.51 -43.13 30.83
N ALA A 508 -8.59 -42.09 31.68
CA ALA A 508 -7.53 -41.83 32.67
C ALA A 508 -7.29 -42.97 33.65
N ASP A 509 -8.27 -43.80 33.93
CA ASP A 509 -8.18 -45.02 34.74
C ASP A 509 -7.57 -46.22 34.00
N GLY A 510 -7.23 -46.10 32.74
CA GLY A 510 -6.66 -47.13 31.88
C GLY A 510 -7.68 -48.02 31.18
N LYS A 511 -8.98 -47.79 31.32
CA LYS A 511 -10.02 -48.56 30.65
C LYS A 511 -10.05 -48.26 29.17
N GLU A 512 -10.01 -49.30 28.36
CA GLU A 512 -9.97 -49.20 26.90
C GLU A 512 -11.38 -49.25 26.27
N HIS A 513 -11.59 -48.39 25.28
CA HIS A 513 -12.80 -48.31 24.50
C HIS A 513 -12.50 -48.37 23.02
N VAL A 514 -13.29 -49.12 22.26
CA VAL A 514 -13.11 -49.27 20.82
C VAL A 514 -14.45 -48.95 20.14
N ALA A 515 -14.41 -48.13 19.11
CA ALA A 515 -15.56 -47.91 18.24
C ALA A 515 -15.15 -47.88 16.77
N CYS A 516 -16.08 -48.22 15.91
CA CYS A 516 -15.95 -48.17 14.45
C CYS A 516 -17.05 -47.29 13.87
N SER A 517 -16.68 -46.45 12.91
CA SER A 517 -17.64 -45.59 12.22
C SER A 517 -17.30 -45.44 10.74
N MET A 518 -18.33 -45.05 9.96
CA MET A 518 -18.19 -44.72 8.54
C MET A 518 -18.33 -43.21 8.34
N GLY A 519 -17.62 -42.69 7.33
CA GLY A 519 -17.64 -41.27 7.01
C GLY A 519 -17.45 -40.97 5.52
N THR A 520 -17.50 -39.71 5.18
CA THR A 520 -17.28 -39.19 3.82
C THR A 520 -15.79 -39.20 3.42
N GLY A 521 -14.91 -39.39 4.41
CA GLY A 521 -13.47 -39.50 4.22
C GLY A 521 -12.78 -40.04 5.45
N PRO A 522 -11.44 -40.28 5.41
CA PRO A 522 -10.69 -40.94 6.49
C PRO A 522 -10.74 -40.15 7.80
N VAL A 523 -10.66 -38.85 7.78
CA VAL A 523 -10.74 -38.00 8.98
C VAL A 523 -12.15 -37.97 9.56
N ASP A 524 -13.19 -37.82 8.71
CA ASP A 524 -14.58 -37.80 9.14
C ASP A 524 -15.00 -39.13 9.79
N SER A 525 -14.59 -40.27 9.19
CA SER A 525 -14.86 -41.59 9.78
C SER A 525 -14.20 -41.76 11.14
N ALA A 526 -12.96 -41.26 11.28
CA ALA A 526 -12.21 -41.33 12.54
C ALA A 526 -12.82 -40.43 13.62
N TYR A 527 -13.21 -39.22 13.30
CA TYR A 527 -13.84 -38.29 14.25
C TYR A 527 -15.18 -38.85 14.74
N LYS A 528 -16.01 -39.39 13.84
CA LYS A 528 -17.25 -40.07 14.23
C LYS A 528 -17.03 -41.29 15.13
N ALA A 529 -15.95 -42.03 14.92
CA ALA A 529 -15.60 -43.13 15.82
C ALA A 529 -15.19 -42.63 17.22
N VAL A 530 -14.45 -41.51 17.29
CA VAL A 530 -14.11 -40.85 18.57
C VAL A 530 -15.39 -40.38 19.27
N ASP A 531 -16.34 -39.74 18.53
CA ASP A 531 -17.59 -39.25 19.09
C ASP A 531 -18.47 -40.37 19.68
N LEU A 532 -18.45 -41.55 19.08
CA LEU A 532 -19.11 -42.74 19.63
C LEU A 532 -18.55 -43.19 20.98
N ILE A 533 -17.23 -42.96 21.20
CA ILE A 533 -16.60 -43.31 22.48
C ILE A 533 -16.82 -42.21 23.50
N VAL A 534 -16.51 -40.96 23.13
CA VAL A 534 -16.49 -39.82 24.06
C VAL A 534 -17.89 -39.37 24.44
N LYS A 535 -18.86 -39.49 23.52
CA LYS A 535 -20.29 -39.17 23.69
C LYS A 535 -20.58 -37.75 24.17
N GLU A 536 -19.71 -36.83 23.90
CA GLU A 536 -19.88 -35.39 24.17
C GLU A 536 -20.00 -34.64 22.84
N PRO A 537 -21.16 -34.01 22.55
CA PRO A 537 -21.35 -33.36 21.27
C PRO A 537 -20.49 -32.11 21.12
N ALA A 538 -19.71 -32.07 20.05
CA ALA A 538 -18.88 -30.94 19.68
C ALA A 538 -19.08 -30.57 18.20
N THR A 539 -18.99 -29.29 17.89
CA THR A 539 -19.02 -28.81 16.52
C THR A 539 -17.61 -28.40 16.10
N LEU A 540 -17.10 -28.98 15.02
CA LEU A 540 -15.83 -28.60 14.42
C LEU A 540 -16.00 -27.24 13.72
N LEU A 541 -15.23 -26.24 14.13
CA LEU A 541 -15.27 -24.87 13.57
C LEU A 541 -14.14 -24.65 12.57
N GLU A 542 -12.95 -25.18 12.88
CA GLU A 542 -11.76 -25.00 12.04
C GLU A 542 -10.96 -26.31 12.00
N TYR A 543 -10.47 -26.65 10.84
CA TYR A 543 -9.53 -27.73 10.61
C TYR A 543 -8.42 -27.22 9.70
N SER A 544 -7.18 -27.23 10.17
CA SER A 544 -6.03 -26.82 9.39
C SER A 544 -4.89 -27.85 9.55
N MET A 545 -4.18 -28.09 8.46
CA MET A 545 -3.06 -29.01 8.41
C MET A 545 -1.90 -28.38 7.65
N ASN A 546 -0.71 -28.43 8.23
CA ASN A 546 0.53 -27.95 7.64
C ASN A 546 1.60 -29.07 7.66
N ALA A 547 2.30 -29.27 6.55
CA ALA A 547 3.53 -30.03 6.53
C ALA A 547 4.66 -29.20 7.16
N VAL A 548 5.37 -29.77 8.13
CA VAL A 548 6.44 -29.08 8.85
C VAL A 548 7.82 -29.40 8.24
N THR A 549 7.93 -30.53 7.55
CA THR A 549 9.16 -31.00 6.87
C THR A 549 8.89 -31.29 5.40
N GLU A 550 9.93 -31.30 4.57
CA GLU A 550 9.84 -31.64 3.16
C GLU A 550 9.98 -33.18 2.96
N GLY A 551 9.34 -33.71 1.92
CA GLY A 551 9.45 -35.08 1.54
C GLY A 551 8.18 -35.91 1.73
N ILE A 552 8.25 -37.20 1.34
CA ILE A 552 7.11 -38.13 1.36
C ILE A 552 6.78 -38.59 2.81
N ASP A 553 7.74 -38.44 3.72
CA ASP A 553 7.70 -38.72 5.14
C ASP A 553 7.57 -37.45 6.00
N ALA A 554 7.09 -36.38 5.38
CA ALA A 554 6.88 -35.09 6.05
C ALA A 554 6.00 -35.27 7.31
N ILE A 555 6.40 -34.61 8.40
CA ILE A 555 5.58 -34.55 9.61
C ILE A 555 4.47 -33.54 9.36
N ALA A 556 3.24 -33.98 9.42
CA ALA A 556 2.06 -33.13 9.39
C ALA A 556 1.68 -32.69 10.81
N THR A 557 1.45 -31.40 10.98
CA THR A 557 0.83 -30.83 12.17
C THR A 557 -0.60 -30.45 11.83
N THR A 558 -1.55 -31.04 12.54
CA THR A 558 -2.97 -30.71 12.43
C THR A 558 -3.40 -29.89 13.62
N ARG A 559 -4.18 -28.84 13.36
CA ARG A 559 -4.85 -28.04 14.36
C ARG A 559 -6.36 -28.12 14.13
N VAL A 560 -7.10 -28.27 15.21
CA VAL A 560 -8.58 -28.22 15.19
C VAL A 560 -9.07 -27.21 16.21
N LEU A 561 -10.19 -26.58 15.89
CA LEU A 561 -10.96 -25.74 16.78
C LEU A 561 -12.38 -26.32 16.87
N ILE A 562 -12.82 -26.63 18.08
CA ILE A 562 -14.16 -27.14 18.33
C ILE A 562 -14.94 -26.23 19.27
N ARG A 563 -16.25 -26.34 19.19
CA ARG A 563 -17.18 -25.67 20.09
C ARG A 563 -18.12 -26.70 20.69
N GLY A 564 -18.26 -26.70 22.01
CA GLY A 564 -19.27 -27.50 22.72
C GLY A 564 -20.69 -26.89 22.60
N ASN A 565 -21.69 -27.64 23.01
CA ASN A 565 -23.07 -27.14 23.09
C ASN A 565 -23.25 -26.09 24.18
N ASN A 566 -24.45 -25.54 24.36
CA ASN A 566 -24.81 -24.38 25.18
C ASN A 566 -24.34 -24.40 26.66
N ASN A 567 -23.74 -25.46 27.14
CA ASN A 567 -23.18 -25.57 28.50
C ASN A 567 -21.72 -25.10 28.65
N TYR A 568 -21.10 -24.65 27.56
CA TYR A 568 -19.70 -24.21 27.54
C TYR A 568 -19.63 -22.70 27.28
N THR A 569 -20.16 -21.90 28.23
CA THR A 569 -20.14 -20.45 28.15
C THR A 569 -19.11 -19.84 29.12
N ALA A 570 -18.51 -18.73 28.73
CA ALA A 570 -17.71 -17.89 29.61
C ALA A 570 -18.26 -16.45 29.55
N THR A 571 -18.15 -15.71 30.64
CA THR A 571 -18.56 -14.31 30.67
C THR A 571 -17.42 -13.46 30.08
N ASN A 572 -17.74 -12.62 29.09
CA ASN A 572 -16.80 -11.63 28.59
C ASN A 572 -16.54 -10.57 29.68
N ALA A 573 -15.28 -10.33 30.02
CA ALA A 573 -14.90 -9.42 31.10
C ALA A 573 -15.30 -7.96 30.84
N ILE A 574 -15.41 -7.56 29.56
CA ILE A 574 -15.75 -6.17 29.18
C ILE A 574 -17.25 -5.96 29.05
N THR A 575 -17.93 -6.88 28.34
CA THR A 575 -19.36 -6.71 28.01
C THR A 575 -20.29 -7.34 29.04
N GLY A 576 -19.79 -8.23 29.89
CA GLY A 576 -20.60 -9.02 30.82
C GLY A 576 -21.50 -10.08 30.14
N GLU A 577 -21.41 -10.23 28.82
CA GLU A 577 -22.22 -11.16 28.05
C GLU A 577 -21.68 -12.60 28.13
N GLU A 578 -22.57 -13.58 28.11
CA GLU A 578 -22.17 -14.99 27.99
C GLU A 578 -21.79 -15.33 26.55
N VAL A 579 -20.50 -15.67 26.32
CA VAL A 579 -19.97 -16.08 25.02
C VAL A 579 -19.71 -17.59 25.02
N GLN A 580 -20.07 -18.28 23.94
CA GLN A 580 -19.76 -19.69 23.76
C GLN A 580 -18.26 -19.91 23.61
N ARG A 581 -17.71 -20.81 24.40
CA ARG A 581 -16.28 -21.09 24.42
C ARG A 581 -15.87 -22.07 23.33
N THR A 582 -14.69 -21.84 22.76
CA THR A 582 -14.06 -22.72 21.78
C THR A 582 -12.82 -23.37 22.39
N PHE A 583 -12.49 -24.58 21.93
CA PHE A 583 -11.36 -25.37 22.41
C PHE A 583 -10.51 -25.81 21.23
N SER A 584 -9.22 -25.58 21.33
CA SER A 584 -8.27 -25.96 20.28
C SER A 584 -7.47 -27.20 20.68
N GLY A 585 -7.15 -28.03 19.70
CA GLY A 585 -6.25 -29.13 19.85
C GLY A 585 -5.23 -29.18 18.73
N THR A 586 -4.03 -29.66 19.03
CA THR A 586 -2.96 -29.86 18.07
C THR A 586 -2.45 -31.28 18.13
N GLY A 587 -2.13 -31.85 16.97
CA GLY A 587 -1.52 -33.16 16.86
C GLY A 587 -0.46 -33.18 15.78
N ALA A 588 0.64 -33.88 16.01
CA ALA A 588 1.70 -34.06 15.04
C ALA A 588 1.97 -35.53 14.75
N GLY A 589 2.27 -35.85 13.51
CA GLY A 589 2.63 -37.23 13.10
C GLY A 589 2.91 -37.31 11.60
N MET A 590 3.57 -38.39 11.18
CA MET A 590 3.80 -38.68 9.75
C MET A 590 2.50 -39.07 9.03
N ASP A 591 1.54 -39.64 9.75
CA ASP A 591 0.21 -39.94 9.22
C ASP A 591 -0.75 -38.76 9.52
N ILE A 592 -1.34 -38.22 8.46
CA ILE A 592 -2.23 -37.07 8.53
C ILE A 592 -3.52 -37.37 9.31
N VAL A 593 -4.01 -38.59 9.29
CA VAL A 593 -5.23 -38.94 10.00
C VAL A 593 -4.92 -39.19 11.48
N VAL A 594 -3.80 -39.79 11.79
CA VAL A 594 -3.31 -39.94 13.18
C VAL A 594 -3.09 -38.55 13.81
N SER A 595 -2.44 -37.62 13.10
CA SER A 595 -2.24 -36.26 13.60
C SER A 595 -3.59 -35.52 13.80
N SER A 596 -4.56 -35.73 12.90
CA SER A 596 -5.89 -35.15 13.00
C SER A 596 -6.66 -35.68 14.21
N VAL A 597 -6.62 -37.00 14.45
CA VAL A 597 -7.30 -37.60 15.62
C VAL A 597 -6.67 -37.19 16.92
N LYS A 598 -5.33 -37.09 16.98
CA LYS A 598 -4.63 -36.54 18.16
C LYS A 598 -5.07 -35.10 18.45
N ALA A 599 -5.16 -34.27 17.43
CA ALA A 599 -5.65 -32.89 17.57
C ALA A 599 -7.08 -32.85 18.11
N TYR A 600 -7.97 -33.67 17.57
CA TYR A 600 -9.37 -33.70 17.97
C TYR A 600 -9.56 -34.20 19.40
N VAL A 601 -8.90 -35.28 19.77
CA VAL A 601 -8.92 -35.83 21.16
C VAL A 601 -8.35 -34.80 22.14
N GLY A 602 -7.28 -34.09 21.75
CA GLY A 602 -6.71 -33.01 22.55
C GLY A 602 -7.71 -31.86 22.81
N ALA A 603 -8.46 -31.45 21.79
CA ALA A 603 -9.49 -30.44 21.92
C ALA A 603 -10.67 -30.91 22.80
N LEU A 604 -11.09 -32.16 22.63
CA LEU A 604 -12.14 -32.78 23.46
C LEU A 604 -11.73 -32.88 24.94
N ASN A 605 -10.48 -33.26 25.23
CA ASN A 605 -9.96 -33.30 26.61
C ASN A 605 -10.08 -31.93 27.29
N LYS A 606 -9.71 -30.86 26.59
CA LYS A 606 -9.82 -29.48 27.11
C LYS A 606 -11.27 -29.09 27.34
N MET A 607 -12.17 -29.47 26.45
CA MET A 607 -13.59 -29.23 26.59
C MET A 607 -14.18 -29.93 27.80
N LEU A 608 -13.81 -31.21 28.00
CA LEU A 608 -14.28 -32.03 29.14
C LEU A 608 -13.75 -31.54 30.48
N ASP A 609 -12.46 -31.18 30.57
CA ASP A 609 -11.86 -30.61 31.76
C ASP A 609 -12.53 -29.29 32.18
N PHE A 610 -12.85 -28.45 31.21
CA PHE A 610 -13.64 -27.22 31.47
C PHE A 610 -14.98 -27.52 32.12
N LYS A 611 -15.70 -28.54 31.66
CA LYS A 611 -16.99 -28.96 32.21
C LYS A 611 -16.87 -29.41 33.68
N VAL A 612 -15.78 -30.08 34.02
CA VAL A 612 -15.53 -30.58 35.39
C VAL A 612 -15.21 -29.42 36.34
N LYS A 613 -14.43 -28.43 35.88
CA LYS A 613 -13.96 -27.31 36.70
C LYS A 613 -14.94 -26.14 36.81
N SER A 614 -15.93 -26.05 35.91
CA SER A 614 -16.94 -24.99 35.97
C SER A 614 -17.91 -25.22 37.12
N PRO A 615 -18.14 -24.25 38.03
CA PRO A 615 -19.09 -24.39 39.14
C PRO A 615 -20.49 -24.63 38.58
N LYS A 616 -21.14 -25.72 39.01
CA LYS A 616 -22.54 -26.00 38.67
C LYS A 616 -23.38 -24.81 39.13
N LYS A 617 -24.01 -24.08 38.20
CA LYS A 617 -25.05 -23.09 38.56
C LYS A 617 -26.15 -23.86 39.33
N ILE A 618 -26.27 -23.61 40.63
CA ILE A 618 -27.36 -24.11 41.46
C ILE A 618 -28.62 -23.42 40.90
N PRO A 619 -29.67 -24.15 40.50
CA PRO A 619 -30.92 -23.54 40.07
C PRO A 619 -31.46 -22.69 41.23
N SER A 620 -31.67 -21.38 41.04
CA SER A 620 -32.36 -20.54 41.97
C SER A 620 -33.79 -21.11 42.16
N GLN A 621 -34.08 -21.70 43.33
CA GLN A 621 -35.43 -22.01 43.74
C GLN A 621 -36.16 -20.66 43.89
N ASN A 622 -37.05 -20.39 42.95
CA ASN A 622 -38.06 -19.35 43.08
C ASN A 622 -39.00 -19.75 44.24
N ASN A 623 -38.71 -19.26 45.44
CA ASN A 623 -39.70 -19.20 46.50
C ASN A 623 -40.74 -18.14 46.10
N ARG A 624 -41.81 -18.55 45.50
CA ARG A 624 -43.08 -17.81 45.55
C ARG A 624 -43.56 -17.86 47.02
N VAL A 625 -43.40 -16.78 47.73
CA VAL A 625 -44.20 -16.50 48.92
C VAL A 625 -45.42 -15.74 48.45
N THR A 626 -46.57 -16.37 48.50
CA THR A 626 -47.91 -15.76 48.46
C THR A 626 -48.23 -15.25 49.87
N ALA A 627 -48.50 -13.99 50.01
CA ALA A 627 -49.48 -13.41 50.90
C ALA A 627 -49.78 -11.98 50.42
#